data_79eae741512350f72626a9d34cdd76d7
#
_entry.id   79eae741512350f72626a9d34cdd76d7
#
_cell.length_a   1.000
_cell.length_b   1.000
_cell.length_c   1.000
_cell.angle_alpha   90.00
_cell.angle_beta   90.00
_cell.angle_gamma   90.00
#
_symmetry.space_group_name_H-M   'P 1'
#
loop_
_entity.id
_entity.type
_entity.pdbx_description
1 polymer ?
#
loop_
_entity_poly.entity_id
_entity_poly.type
_entity_poly.pdbx_seq_one_letter_code
_entity_poly.pdbx_strand_id
1 'polypeptide(L)'
;MQDSWNAYLKSLSPALRELRLGAPEVMKSFSGLAQGSLAAGALDTKTKELIALAISVATRCDDCIGFHAKAALEKGATREEIFETLGTAIYLGAGPAVMYAAHAIEAFDQLAQPAAA
;
A
#
# COMPACT_ATOMS: atom_id res chain seq x y z
N MET A 1 9.47 3.50 -12.44
CA MET A 1 9.20 3.90 -11.05
C MET A 1 8.57 5.28 -11.05
N GLN A 2 7.76 5.63 -10.06
CA GLN A 2 7.02 6.90 -10.05
C GLN A 2 7.94 8.07 -9.65
N ASP A 3 7.83 9.22 -10.36
CA ASP A 3 8.56 10.43 -9.99
C ASP A 3 8.08 11.00 -8.66
N SER A 4 6.76 10.91 -8.39
CA SER A 4 6.13 11.36 -7.15
C SER A 4 5.00 10.41 -6.79
N TRP A 5 5.19 9.66 -5.72
CA TRP A 5 4.17 8.73 -5.24
C TRP A 5 2.92 9.48 -4.77
N ASN A 6 3.09 10.65 -4.15
CA ASN A 6 1.96 11.45 -3.70
C ASN A 6 1.10 11.92 -4.88
N ALA A 7 1.73 12.45 -5.91
CA ALA A 7 1.03 12.89 -7.12
C ALA A 7 0.38 11.70 -7.85
N TYR A 8 1.08 10.57 -7.90
CA TYR A 8 0.55 9.37 -8.53
C TYR A 8 -0.73 8.89 -7.85
N LEU A 9 -0.71 8.75 -6.52
CA LEU A 9 -1.90 8.31 -5.78
C LEU A 9 -3.07 9.28 -5.95
N LYS A 10 -2.80 10.59 -5.94
CA LYS A 10 -3.84 11.59 -6.19
C LYS A 10 -4.42 11.49 -7.60
N SER A 11 -3.59 11.13 -8.59
CA SER A 11 -4.03 11.03 -9.98
C SER A 11 -5.05 9.91 -10.20
N LEU A 12 -5.14 8.94 -9.28
CA LEU A 12 -6.10 7.84 -9.38
C LEU A 12 -7.51 8.23 -8.92
N SER A 13 -7.63 9.32 -8.16
CA SER A 13 -8.89 9.72 -7.52
C SER A 13 -10.05 9.91 -8.51
N PRO A 14 -9.89 10.60 -9.66
CA PRO A 14 -11.03 10.76 -10.57
C PRO A 14 -11.56 9.44 -11.12
N ALA A 15 -10.69 8.51 -11.53
CA ALA A 15 -11.13 7.23 -12.05
C ALA A 15 -11.75 6.35 -10.96
N LEU A 16 -11.20 6.38 -9.74
CA LEU A 16 -11.79 5.65 -8.61
C LEU A 16 -13.17 6.20 -8.27
N ARG A 17 -13.36 7.53 -8.36
CA ARG A 17 -14.67 8.14 -8.16
C ARG A 17 -15.67 7.67 -9.21
N GLU A 18 -15.26 7.63 -10.50
CA GLU A 18 -16.13 7.14 -11.56
C GLU A 18 -16.52 5.68 -11.32
N LEU A 19 -15.59 4.87 -10.82
CA LEU A 19 -15.87 3.48 -10.50
C LEU A 19 -16.89 3.36 -9.37
N ARG A 20 -16.75 4.19 -8.33
CA ARG A 20 -17.73 4.20 -7.22
C ARG A 20 -19.13 4.63 -7.68
N LEU A 21 -19.20 5.56 -8.63
CA LEU A 21 -20.48 6.03 -9.17
C LEU A 21 -21.11 5.00 -10.11
N GLY A 22 -20.28 4.30 -10.91
CA GLY A 22 -20.75 3.33 -11.90
C GLY A 22 -21.03 1.94 -11.34
N ALA A 23 -20.33 1.53 -10.26
CA ALA A 23 -20.50 0.22 -9.62
C ALA A 23 -20.63 0.38 -8.11
N PRO A 24 -21.68 1.07 -7.62
CA PRO A 24 -21.77 1.47 -6.22
C PRO A 24 -21.86 0.28 -5.25
N GLU A 25 -22.60 -0.76 -5.59
CA GLU A 25 -22.77 -1.90 -4.70
C GLU A 25 -21.48 -2.72 -4.57
N VAL A 26 -20.77 -2.91 -5.67
CA VAL A 26 -19.49 -3.61 -5.66
C VAL A 26 -18.47 -2.84 -4.82
N MET A 27 -18.36 -1.53 -5.05
CA MET A 27 -17.40 -0.69 -4.34
C MET A 27 -17.73 -0.56 -2.87
N LYS A 28 -19.00 -0.49 -2.52
CA LYS A 28 -19.45 -0.49 -1.12
C LYS A 28 -19.10 -1.81 -0.43
N SER A 29 -19.35 -2.92 -1.08
CA SER A 29 -19.01 -4.26 -0.56
C SER A 29 -17.50 -4.41 -0.38
N PHE A 30 -16.72 -3.92 -1.33
CA PHE A 30 -15.26 -3.97 -1.24
C PHE A 30 -14.74 -3.10 -0.09
N SER A 31 -15.31 -1.90 0.12
CA SER A 31 -14.95 -1.04 1.25
C SER A 31 -15.23 -1.74 2.58
N GLY A 32 -16.37 -2.43 2.68
CA GLY A 32 -16.70 -3.22 3.87
C GLY A 32 -15.73 -4.37 4.09
N LEU A 33 -15.32 -5.04 3.02
CA LEU A 33 -14.31 -6.09 3.08
C LEU A 33 -12.97 -5.54 3.59
N ALA A 34 -12.54 -4.40 3.06
CA ALA A 34 -11.29 -3.76 3.49
C ALA A 34 -11.35 -3.39 4.98
N GLN A 35 -12.44 -2.76 5.42
CA GLN A 35 -12.61 -2.37 6.82
C GLN A 35 -12.57 -3.58 7.76
N GLY A 36 -13.29 -4.65 7.42
CA GLY A 36 -13.31 -5.85 8.24
C GLY A 36 -11.97 -6.57 8.26
N SER A 37 -11.27 -6.57 7.13
CA SER A 37 -9.96 -7.22 7.00
C SER A 37 -8.87 -6.50 7.79
N LEU A 38 -8.89 -5.16 7.81
CA LEU A 38 -7.83 -4.34 8.40
C LEU A 38 -8.12 -3.93 9.84
N ALA A 39 -9.31 -4.19 10.36
CA ALA A 39 -9.65 -3.89 11.73
C ALA A 39 -8.73 -4.63 12.71
N ALA A 40 -8.35 -3.96 13.80
CA ALA A 40 -7.50 -4.57 14.82
C ALA A 40 -8.19 -5.77 15.47
N GLY A 41 -7.45 -6.85 15.61
CA GLY A 41 -7.89 -8.08 16.26
C GLY A 41 -6.69 -8.70 16.95
N ALA A 42 -6.46 -10.01 16.77
CA ALA A 42 -5.24 -10.64 17.26
C ALA A 42 -3.98 -10.00 16.67
N LEU A 43 -4.09 -9.51 15.43
CA LEU A 43 -3.06 -8.68 14.80
C LEU A 43 -3.55 -7.23 14.81
N ASP A 44 -2.65 -6.29 15.09
CA ASP A 44 -3.02 -4.88 15.02
C ASP A 44 -3.09 -4.41 13.56
N THR A 45 -3.67 -3.23 13.34
CA THR A 45 -3.85 -2.69 12.00
C THR A 45 -2.51 -2.42 11.32
N LYS A 46 -1.50 -1.95 12.07
CA LYS A 46 -0.15 -1.76 11.50
C LYS A 46 0.39 -3.05 10.90
N THR A 47 0.32 -4.15 11.65
CA THR A 47 0.75 -5.47 11.17
C THR A 47 -0.01 -5.88 9.91
N LYS A 48 -1.32 -5.64 9.90
CA LYS A 48 -2.16 -5.98 8.73
C LYS A 48 -1.79 -5.12 7.51
N GLU A 49 -1.45 -3.85 7.70
CA GLU A 49 -0.98 -2.99 6.61
C GLU A 49 0.39 -3.44 6.08
N LEU A 50 1.27 -3.93 6.95
CA LEU A 50 2.55 -4.51 6.52
C LEU A 50 2.33 -5.79 5.71
N ILE A 51 1.41 -6.64 6.13
CA ILE A 51 1.01 -7.84 5.37
C ILE A 51 0.47 -7.42 3.98
N ALA A 52 -0.41 -6.43 3.96
CA ALA A 52 -0.97 -5.92 2.71
C ALA A 52 0.11 -5.37 1.78
N LEU A 53 1.10 -4.68 2.34
CA LEU A 53 2.23 -4.17 1.57
C LEU A 53 3.05 -5.31 0.95
N ALA A 54 3.34 -6.36 1.73
CA ALA A 54 4.07 -7.54 1.24
C ALA A 54 3.31 -8.22 0.09
N ILE A 55 1.99 -8.37 0.23
CA ILE A 55 1.15 -8.96 -0.80
C ILE A 55 1.11 -8.05 -2.05
N SER A 56 1.06 -6.73 -1.85
CA SER A 56 1.09 -5.76 -2.94
C SER A 56 2.36 -5.88 -3.79
N VAL A 57 3.50 -6.10 -3.14
CA VAL A 57 4.78 -6.36 -3.81
C VAL A 57 4.70 -7.68 -4.58
N ALA A 58 4.23 -8.74 -3.93
CA ALA A 58 4.14 -10.07 -4.53
C ALA A 58 3.18 -10.11 -5.73
N THR A 59 2.10 -9.34 -5.69
CA THR A 59 1.12 -9.26 -6.78
C THR A 59 1.44 -8.17 -7.80
N ARG A 60 2.53 -7.44 -7.62
CA ARG A 60 3.03 -6.42 -8.56
C ARG A 60 2.02 -5.31 -8.81
N CYS A 61 1.46 -4.77 -7.74
CA CYS A 61 0.43 -3.74 -7.80
C CYS A 61 0.98 -2.43 -7.24
N ASP A 62 1.45 -1.52 -8.11
CA ASP A 62 2.01 -0.23 -7.69
C ASP A 62 0.98 0.62 -6.94
N ASP A 63 -0.26 0.63 -7.39
CA ASP A 63 -1.33 1.38 -6.71
C ASP A 63 -1.52 0.88 -5.28
N CYS A 64 -1.55 -0.44 -5.11
CA CYS A 64 -1.65 -1.08 -3.80
C CYS A 64 -0.42 -0.77 -2.93
N ILE A 65 0.77 -0.83 -3.53
CA ILE A 65 2.03 -0.50 -2.85
C ILE A 65 1.94 0.92 -2.29
N GLY A 66 1.53 1.89 -3.11
CA GLY A 66 1.44 3.28 -2.67
C GLY A 66 0.46 3.47 -1.53
N PHE A 67 -0.76 2.93 -1.67
CA PHE A 67 -1.79 3.09 -0.64
C PHE A 67 -1.44 2.38 0.66
N HIS A 68 -0.87 1.18 0.60
CA HIS A 68 -0.53 0.43 1.81
C HIS A 68 0.78 0.91 2.44
N ALA A 69 1.75 1.42 1.68
CA ALA A 69 2.90 2.11 2.23
C ALA A 69 2.46 3.34 3.03
N LYS A 70 1.54 4.12 2.47
CA LYS A 70 0.96 5.29 3.14
C LYS A 70 0.23 4.90 4.42
N ALA A 71 -0.63 3.88 4.35
CA ALA A 71 -1.39 3.41 5.50
C ALA A 71 -0.48 2.85 6.59
N ALA A 72 0.55 2.09 6.23
CA ALA A 72 1.53 1.57 7.20
C ALA A 72 2.26 2.72 7.89
N LEU A 73 2.67 3.74 7.14
CA LEU A 73 3.29 4.94 7.70
C LEU A 73 2.37 5.63 8.70
N GLU A 74 1.10 5.82 8.35
CA GLU A 74 0.09 6.46 9.20
C GLU A 74 -0.14 5.66 10.49
N LYS A 75 0.05 4.36 10.47
CA LYS A 75 -0.07 3.48 11.64
C LYS A 75 1.24 3.32 12.41
N GLY A 76 2.26 4.07 12.06
CA GLY A 76 3.51 4.14 12.80
C GLY A 76 4.55 3.10 12.42
N ALA A 77 4.46 2.51 11.23
CA ALA A 77 5.48 1.57 10.77
C ALA A 77 6.83 2.27 10.68
N THR A 78 7.87 1.59 11.14
CA THR A 78 9.24 2.09 11.04
C THR A 78 9.87 1.62 9.72
N ARG A 79 10.94 2.30 9.32
CA ARG A 79 11.67 1.93 8.12
C ARG A 79 12.25 0.51 8.23
N GLU A 80 12.69 0.11 9.43
CA GLU A 80 13.17 -1.25 9.68
C GLU A 80 12.06 -2.29 9.49
N GLU A 81 10.87 -1.99 9.98
CA GLU A 81 9.70 -2.87 9.80
C GLU A 81 9.36 -3.03 8.32
N ILE A 82 9.46 -1.94 7.55
CA ILE A 82 9.26 -2.00 6.11
C ILE A 82 10.30 -2.92 5.45
N PHE A 83 11.59 -2.77 5.77
CA PHE A 83 12.62 -3.63 5.19
C PHE A 83 12.40 -5.11 5.52
N GLU A 84 12.01 -5.44 6.74
CA GLU A 84 11.75 -6.83 7.12
C GLU A 84 10.54 -7.39 6.37
N THR A 85 9.49 -6.57 6.21
CA THR A 85 8.30 -6.92 5.43
C THR A 85 8.68 -7.21 3.96
N LEU A 86 9.48 -6.33 3.37
CA LEU A 86 9.92 -6.48 1.98
C LEU A 86 10.82 -7.71 1.82
N GLY A 87 11.65 -8.01 2.82
CA GLY A 87 12.49 -9.21 2.80
C GLY A 87 11.66 -10.49 2.69
N THR A 88 10.56 -10.58 3.42
CA THR A 88 9.66 -11.73 3.35
C THR A 88 9.00 -11.83 1.95
N ALA A 89 8.58 -10.70 1.39
CA ALA A 89 7.99 -10.67 0.05
C ALA A 89 9.00 -11.13 -1.02
N ILE A 90 10.25 -10.69 -0.89
CA ILE A 90 11.33 -11.06 -1.81
C ILE A 90 11.62 -12.57 -1.73
N TYR A 91 11.63 -13.13 -0.53
CA TYR A 91 11.87 -14.56 -0.33
C TYR A 91 10.89 -15.41 -1.16
N LEU A 92 9.61 -15.01 -1.18
CA LEU A 92 8.58 -15.78 -1.87
C LEU A 92 8.39 -15.38 -3.34
N GLY A 93 8.70 -14.15 -3.70
CA GLY A 93 8.46 -13.62 -5.05
C GLY A 93 9.70 -13.54 -5.94
N ALA A 94 10.89 -13.78 -5.39
CA ALA A 94 12.17 -13.78 -6.11
C ALA A 94 12.44 -12.47 -6.87
N GLY A 95 13.05 -12.54 -8.07
CA GLY A 95 13.50 -11.38 -8.83
C GLY A 95 12.46 -10.29 -9.05
N PRO A 96 11.26 -10.61 -9.54
CA PRO A 96 10.22 -9.58 -9.70
C PRO A 96 9.86 -8.87 -8.39
N ALA A 97 9.86 -9.60 -7.27
CA ALA A 97 9.58 -9.00 -5.97
C ALA A 97 10.70 -8.04 -5.52
N VAL A 98 11.96 -8.30 -5.89
CA VAL A 98 13.05 -7.35 -5.63
C VAL A 98 12.74 -6.01 -6.30
N MET A 99 12.32 -6.03 -7.55
CA MET A 99 12.02 -4.80 -8.29
C MET A 99 10.84 -4.05 -7.68
N TYR A 100 9.77 -4.75 -7.33
CA TYR A 100 8.61 -4.10 -6.71
C TYR A 100 8.87 -3.71 -5.25
N ALA A 101 9.76 -4.41 -4.54
CA ALA A 101 10.22 -3.96 -3.22
C ALA A 101 10.98 -2.63 -3.31
N ALA A 102 11.74 -2.41 -4.39
CA ALA A 102 12.36 -1.11 -4.64
C ALA A 102 11.31 0.00 -4.81
N HIS A 103 10.20 -0.28 -5.50
CA HIS A 103 9.07 0.64 -5.59
C HIS A 103 8.50 0.95 -4.19
N ALA A 104 8.36 -0.08 -3.36
CA ALA A 104 7.75 0.07 -2.04
C ALA A 104 8.61 0.93 -1.09
N ILE A 105 9.93 0.73 -1.06
CA ILE A 105 10.79 1.55 -0.21
C ILE A 105 10.85 2.99 -0.72
N GLU A 106 10.87 3.20 -2.03
CA GLU A 106 10.80 4.54 -2.59
C GLU A 106 9.49 5.23 -2.19
N ALA A 107 8.37 4.52 -2.32
CA ALA A 107 7.05 5.07 -1.94
C ALA A 107 7.04 5.44 -0.46
N PHE A 108 7.49 4.54 0.41
CA PHE A 108 7.51 4.80 1.84
C PHE A 108 8.36 6.03 2.17
N ASP A 109 9.58 6.11 1.62
CA ASP A 109 10.47 7.24 1.89
C ASP A 109 9.89 8.57 1.39
N GLN A 110 9.29 8.59 0.20
CA GLN A 110 8.67 9.79 -0.33
C GLN A 110 7.46 10.23 0.50
N LEU A 111 6.60 9.27 0.87
CA LEU A 111 5.37 9.58 1.62
C LEU A 111 5.68 9.99 3.06
N ALA A 112 6.83 9.57 3.61
CA ALA A 112 7.28 9.96 4.94
C ALA A 112 7.82 11.40 4.98
N GLN A 113 8.12 12.00 3.83
CA GLN A 113 8.62 13.37 3.78
C GLN A 113 7.48 14.35 4.06
N PRO A 114 7.78 15.48 4.75
CA PRO A 114 6.79 16.53 4.92
C PRO A 114 6.31 17.03 3.55
N ALA A 115 5.01 17.40 3.47
CA ALA A 115 4.49 18.03 2.27
C ALA A 115 5.30 19.30 1.98
N ALA A 116 5.59 19.55 0.69
CA ALA A 116 6.24 20.78 0.28
C ALA A 116 5.37 21.98 0.66
N ALA A 117 5.99 22.98 1.26
CA ALA A 117 5.30 24.20 1.69
C ALA A 117 4.83 25.02 0.46
#